data_4d220a76fab48f7580e09ce50abd4dca
#
_entry.id   4d220a76fab48f7580e09ce50abd4dca
#
_cell.length_a   1.000
_cell.length_b   1.000
_cell.length_c   1.000
_cell.angle_alpha   90.00
_cell.angle_beta   90.00
_cell.angle_gamma   90.00
#
_symmetry.space_group_name_H-M   'P 1'
#
loop_
_entity.id
_entity.type
_entity.pdbx_description
1 polymer ?
#
loop_
_entity_poly.entity_id
_entity_poly.type
_entity_poly.pdbx_seq_one_letter_code
_entity_poly.pdbx_strand_id
1 'polypeptide(L)'
;MILHQHFPSLVPIMKRYPYAIQRADLIRYVLLYLYGGVYLDLDYVCLRNLAPLLDSLPPGCAVGLVPSNNSQGHVTNSVLVSHPRAEFWLYVIRATMQNKPWWAVTKHLLVFSTTGPFMLNRVLSDYPYPFKIHIFPNAVVPCNTCNLTRCKATGSESFLLPVVGKSWHSWDSTMFDWMYCHSTLLLVAMVFFMLCAMTHKSK
;
A
#
# COMPACT_ATOMS: atom_id res chain seq x y z
N MET A 1 3.35 22.66 10.29
CA MET A 1 2.25 23.32 11.00
C MET A 1 1.24 22.33 11.54
N ILE A 2 0.58 21.49 10.74
CA ILE A 2 -0.44 20.50 11.17
C ILE A 2 0.06 19.55 12.28
N LEU A 3 1.24 18.94 12.12
CA LEU A 3 1.80 18.03 13.12
C LEU A 3 2.07 18.71 14.46
N HIS A 4 2.58 19.93 14.46
CA HIS A 4 2.82 20.67 15.71
C HIS A 4 1.54 20.93 16.49
N GLN A 5 0.45 21.14 15.77
CA GLN A 5 -0.86 21.46 16.36
C GLN A 5 -1.59 20.21 16.88
N HIS A 6 -1.59 19.13 16.10
CA HIS A 6 -2.44 17.96 16.38
C HIS A 6 -1.66 16.73 16.87
N PHE A 7 -0.38 16.61 16.50
CA PHE A 7 0.46 15.45 16.80
C PHE A 7 1.92 15.89 17.08
N PRO A 8 2.18 16.69 18.13
CA PRO A 8 3.52 17.22 18.40
C PRO A 8 4.58 16.11 18.60
N SER A 9 4.19 14.96 19.13
CA SER A 9 5.06 13.79 19.30
C SER A 9 5.56 13.18 17.98
N LEU A 10 4.87 13.41 16.86
CA LEU A 10 5.29 12.93 15.54
C LEU A 10 6.37 13.81 14.90
N VAL A 11 6.54 15.05 15.34
CA VAL A 11 7.51 15.98 14.74
C VAL A 11 8.95 15.45 14.78
N PRO A 12 9.47 14.96 15.92
CA PRO A 12 10.81 14.38 15.96
C PRO A 12 10.92 13.10 15.13
N ILE A 13 9.85 12.30 15.00
CA ILE A 13 9.82 11.07 14.21
C ILE A 13 9.92 11.41 12.72
N MET A 14 9.12 12.38 12.25
CA MET A 14 9.18 12.89 10.88
C MET A 14 10.60 13.30 10.46
N LYS A 15 11.33 13.95 11.37
CA LYS A 15 12.72 14.40 11.12
C LYS A 15 13.71 13.24 11.02
N ARG A 16 13.43 12.10 11.66
CA ARG A 16 14.29 10.90 11.64
C ARG A 16 14.13 10.04 10.40
N TYR A 17 13.03 10.18 9.66
CA TYR A 17 12.84 9.39 8.45
C TYR A 17 13.87 9.77 7.38
N PRO A 18 14.69 8.82 6.90
CA PRO A 18 15.72 9.10 5.90
C PRO A 18 15.14 9.47 4.53
N TYR A 19 13.93 8.97 4.23
CA TYR A 19 13.33 9.16 2.90
C TYR A 19 12.08 10.03 2.94
N ALA A 20 11.94 10.90 1.92
CA ALA A 20 10.80 11.80 1.78
C ALA A 20 9.47 11.04 1.67
N ILE A 21 9.48 9.86 1.01
CA ILE A 21 8.29 9.03 0.86
C ILE A 21 7.74 8.57 2.21
N GLN A 22 8.59 8.22 3.20
CA GLN A 22 8.14 7.84 4.53
C GLN A 22 7.43 9.00 5.25
N ARG A 23 7.91 10.24 5.01
CA ARG A 23 7.24 11.44 5.52
C ARG A 23 5.89 11.66 4.85
N ALA A 24 5.82 11.45 3.53
CA ALA A 24 4.57 11.53 2.79
C ALA A 24 3.55 10.47 3.26
N ASP A 25 4.00 9.23 3.48
CA ASP A 25 3.17 8.15 4.01
C ASP A 25 2.58 8.51 5.39
N LEU A 26 3.42 9.00 6.32
CA LEU A 26 2.92 9.42 7.63
C LEU A 26 1.88 10.54 7.52
N ILE A 27 2.16 11.56 6.68
CA ILE A 27 1.26 12.70 6.51
C ILE A 27 -0.09 12.28 5.93
N ARG A 28 -0.14 11.36 4.94
CA ARG A 28 -1.42 10.89 4.39
C ARG A 28 -2.33 10.28 5.47
N TYR A 29 -1.77 9.51 6.38
CA TYR A 29 -2.53 8.90 7.49
C TYR A 29 -3.03 9.96 8.49
N VAL A 30 -2.21 10.96 8.80
CA VAL A 30 -2.59 12.07 9.66
C VAL A 30 -3.71 12.90 9.03
N LEU A 31 -3.62 13.21 7.73
CA LEU A 31 -4.64 13.97 7.01
C LEU A 31 -5.97 13.21 6.95
N LEU A 32 -5.93 11.91 6.66
CA LEU A 32 -7.13 11.06 6.65
C LEU A 32 -7.78 10.98 8.04
N TYR A 33 -6.98 10.89 9.10
CA TYR A 33 -7.53 10.95 10.47
C TYR A 33 -8.20 12.29 10.76
N LEU A 34 -7.57 13.40 10.41
CA LEU A 34 -8.07 14.74 10.77
C LEU A 34 -9.27 15.14 9.94
N TYR A 35 -9.21 14.92 8.65
CA TYR A 35 -10.14 15.50 7.68
C TYR A 35 -10.99 14.46 6.94
N GLY A 36 -10.59 13.19 6.94
CA GLY A 36 -11.21 12.18 6.08
C GLY A 36 -11.01 12.45 4.60
N GLY A 37 -11.95 11.98 3.79
CA GLY A 37 -11.95 12.16 2.33
C GLY A 37 -11.26 11.01 1.59
N VAL A 38 -10.81 11.30 0.37
CA VAL A 38 -10.10 10.35 -0.49
C VAL A 38 -8.66 10.82 -0.66
N TYR A 39 -7.72 9.99 -0.21
CA TYR A 39 -6.31 10.16 -0.53
C TYR A 39 -5.97 9.39 -1.81
N LEU A 40 -5.18 10.01 -2.67
CA LEU A 40 -4.73 9.44 -3.93
C LEU A 40 -3.28 9.84 -4.19
N ASP A 41 -2.43 8.86 -4.54
CA ASP A 41 -1.10 9.15 -5.07
C ASP A 41 -1.20 9.83 -6.44
N LEU A 42 -0.21 10.63 -6.82
CA LEU A 42 -0.25 11.44 -8.04
C LEU A 42 -0.05 10.63 -9.33
N ASP A 43 0.22 9.34 -9.22
CA ASP A 43 0.39 8.41 -10.34
C ASP A 43 -0.90 7.67 -10.71
N TYR A 44 -2.04 8.34 -10.49
CA TYR A 44 -3.36 7.88 -10.92
C TYR A 44 -4.07 8.93 -11.78
N VAL A 45 -4.78 8.46 -12.79
CA VAL A 45 -5.75 9.25 -13.55
C VAL A 45 -7.14 8.97 -13.01
N CYS A 46 -7.87 10.01 -12.63
CA CYS A 46 -9.27 9.92 -12.23
C CYS A 46 -10.14 9.79 -13.50
N LEU A 47 -10.86 8.69 -13.62
CA LEU A 47 -11.75 8.42 -14.75
C LEU A 47 -13.15 9.00 -14.52
N ARG A 48 -13.50 9.27 -13.27
CA ARG A 48 -14.80 9.80 -12.84
C ARG A 48 -14.70 10.46 -11.47
N ASN A 49 -15.81 11.06 -11.03
CA ASN A 49 -15.93 11.63 -9.69
C ASN A 49 -15.66 10.57 -8.61
N LEU A 50 -14.84 10.93 -7.62
CA LEU A 50 -14.45 10.03 -6.52
C LEU A 50 -15.38 10.14 -5.28
N ALA A 51 -16.28 11.13 -5.22
CA ALA A 51 -17.22 11.26 -4.10
C ALA A 51 -18.02 9.97 -3.83
N PRO A 52 -18.51 9.24 -4.85
CA PRO A 52 -19.20 7.98 -4.63
C PRO A 52 -18.40 6.91 -3.89
N LEU A 53 -17.06 6.95 -3.91
CA LEU A 53 -16.25 6.03 -3.11
C LEU A 53 -16.42 6.28 -1.61
N LEU A 54 -16.56 7.53 -1.19
CA LEU A 54 -16.83 7.88 0.20
C LEU A 54 -18.27 7.53 0.59
N ASP A 55 -19.20 7.85 -0.29
CA ASP A 55 -20.65 7.64 -0.07
C ASP A 55 -21.01 6.13 -0.08
N SER A 56 -20.22 5.30 -0.73
CA SER A 56 -20.44 3.84 -0.80
C SER A 56 -19.90 3.06 0.39
N LEU A 57 -19.29 3.71 1.37
CA LEU A 57 -18.89 3.04 2.59
C LEU A 57 -20.13 2.49 3.32
N PRO A 58 -20.18 1.18 3.62
CA PRO A 58 -21.33 0.61 4.32
C PRO A 58 -21.56 1.25 5.67
N PRO A 59 -22.79 1.25 6.18
CA PRO A 59 -23.10 1.75 7.53
C PRO A 59 -22.21 1.06 8.57
N GLY A 60 -21.58 1.88 9.43
CA GLY A 60 -20.63 1.40 10.45
C GLY A 60 -19.18 1.29 9.98
N CYS A 61 -18.89 1.30 8.67
CA CYS A 61 -17.55 1.40 8.16
C CYS A 61 -17.07 2.86 8.14
N ALA A 62 -15.86 3.08 8.63
CA ALA A 62 -15.25 4.40 8.69
C ALA A 62 -14.07 4.57 7.72
N VAL A 63 -13.57 3.46 7.17
CA VAL A 63 -12.41 3.42 6.27
C VAL A 63 -12.69 2.50 5.10
N GLY A 64 -12.31 2.93 3.90
CA GLY A 64 -12.31 2.15 2.67
C GLY A 64 -10.87 1.96 2.18
N LEU A 65 -10.49 0.73 1.91
CA LEU A 65 -9.18 0.36 1.41
C LEU A 65 -9.30 -0.33 0.05
N VAL A 66 -8.38 -0.03 -0.85
CA VAL A 66 -8.34 -0.61 -2.18
C VAL A 66 -7.36 -1.79 -2.17
N PRO A 67 -7.76 -2.97 -2.70
CA PRO A 67 -6.86 -4.09 -2.81
C PRO A 67 -5.64 -3.78 -3.66
N SER A 68 -4.50 -4.32 -3.28
CA SER A 68 -3.37 -4.42 -4.17
C SER A 68 -3.65 -5.52 -5.19
N ASN A 69 -3.84 -5.15 -6.45
CA ASN A 69 -4.08 -6.12 -7.53
C ASN A 69 -2.91 -7.09 -7.75
N ASN A 70 -1.85 -6.92 -6.99
CA ASN A 70 -0.65 -7.73 -7.04
C ASN A 70 -0.65 -8.90 -6.05
N SER A 71 -1.51 -8.88 -5.02
CA SER A 71 -1.51 -9.93 -4.00
C SER A 71 -2.91 -10.12 -3.42
N GLN A 72 -3.36 -11.37 -3.35
CA GLN A 72 -4.65 -11.70 -2.75
C GLN A 72 -4.68 -11.29 -1.27
N GLY A 73 -5.70 -10.51 -0.91
CA GLY A 73 -5.95 -10.12 0.48
C GLY A 73 -5.12 -8.95 1.01
N HIS A 74 -4.18 -8.39 0.22
CA HIS A 74 -3.41 -7.22 0.62
C HIS A 74 -4.02 -5.94 0.05
N VAL A 75 -3.87 -4.83 0.80
CA VAL A 75 -4.33 -3.51 0.38
C VAL A 75 -3.14 -2.61 0.05
N THR A 76 -3.37 -1.64 -0.84
CA THR A 76 -2.40 -0.59 -1.14
C THR A 76 -2.56 0.59 -0.19
N ASN A 77 -1.52 1.40 -0.02
CA ASN A 77 -1.59 2.70 0.67
C ASN A 77 -1.62 3.90 -0.29
N SER A 78 -1.78 3.65 -1.58
CA SER A 78 -1.83 4.68 -2.63
C SER A 78 -3.24 5.23 -2.88
N VAL A 79 -4.28 4.49 -2.51
CA VAL A 79 -5.69 4.89 -2.61
C VAL A 79 -6.39 4.53 -1.30
N LEU A 80 -6.84 5.54 -0.57
CA LEU A 80 -7.41 5.39 0.76
C LEU A 80 -8.64 6.29 0.90
N VAL A 81 -9.71 5.76 1.44
CA VAL A 81 -10.98 6.46 1.67
C VAL A 81 -11.28 6.48 3.16
N SER A 82 -11.75 7.59 3.71
CA SER A 82 -12.00 7.66 5.14
C SER A 82 -13.04 8.71 5.52
N HIS A 83 -13.86 8.39 6.51
CA HIS A 83 -14.49 9.41 7.31
C HIS A 83 -13.49 10.06 8.26
N PRO A 84 -13.68 11.34 8.66
CA PRO A 84 -12.79 11.99 9.61
C PRO A 84 -12.85 11.29 10.98
N ARG A 85 -11.72 11.32 11.71
CA ARG A 85 -11.60 10.74 13.05
C ARG A 85 -11.75 9.21 13.09
N ALA A 86 -11.60 8.51 11.98
CA ALA A 86 -11.60 7.05 11.97
C ALA A 86 -10.44 6.50 12.83
N GLU A 87 -10.78 5.74 13.86
CA GLU A 87 -9.85 5.24 14.87
C GLU A 87 -8.72 4.38 14.27
N PHE A 88 -9.00 3.66 13.19
CA PHE A 88 -8.01 2.85 12.46
C PHE A 88 -6.72 3.61 12.16
N TRP A 89 -6.81 4.89 11.77
CA TRP A 89 -5.64 5.70 11.47
C TRP A 89 -4.76 5.97 12.68
N LEU A 90 -5.30 5.97 13.91
CA LEU A 90 -4.47 6.08 15.12
C LEU A 90 -3.59 4.83 15.31
N TYR A 91 -4.12 3.64 15.00
CA TYR A 91 -3.32 2.40 15.00
C TYR A 91 -2.23 2.46 13.92
N VAL A 92 -2.58 2.91 12.71
CA VAL A 92 -1.62 3.08 11.61
C VAL A 92 -0.54 4.09 11.97
N ILE A 93 -0.90 5.28 12.45
CA ILE A 93 0.04 6.32 12.89
C ILE A 93 0.96 5.78 14.00
N ARG A 94 0.41 5.08 14.99
CA ARG A 94 1.21 4.45 16.06
C ARG A 94 2.20 3.44 15.51
N ALA A 95 1.80 2.63 14.53
CA ALA A 95 2.67 1.64 13.91
C ALA A 95 3.86 2.29 13.17
N THR A 96 3.68 3.46 12.56
CA THR A 96 4.79 4.19 11.92
C THR A 96 5.86 4.67 12.91
N MET A 97 5.50 4.79 14.20
CA MET A 97 6.44 5.20 15.26
C MET A 97 7.31 4.05 15.75
N GLN A 98 6.97 2.80 15.42
CA GLN A 98 7.71 1.63 15.84
C GLN A 98 9.08 1.54 15.17
N ASN A 99 9.97 0.75 15.80
CA ASN A 99 11.33 0.61 15.34
C ASN A 99 11.42 -0.02 13.94
N LYS A 100 12.41 0.44 13.19
CA LYS A 100 12.85 -0.14 11.93
C LYS A 100 13.16 -1.64 12.12
N PRO A 101 12.57 -2.55 11.35
CA PRO A 101 12.94 -3.95 11.41
C PRO A 101 14.37 -4.15 10.91
N TRP A 102 15.14 -4.98 11.60
CA TRP A 102 16.56 -5.21 11.32
C TRP A 102 16.83 -5.77 9.90
N TRP A 103 15.87 -6.50 9.34
CA TRP A 103 15.94 -7.06 7.98
C TRP A 103 15.66 -6.06 6.86
N ALA A 104 15.15 -4.88 7.18
CA ALA A 104 14.84 -3.84 6.19
C ALA A 104 16.12 -3.08 5.78
N VAL A 105 17.01 -3.77 5.07
CA VAL A 105 18.35 -3.28 4.71
C VAL A 105 18.36 -2.41 3.45
N THR A 106 17.33 -2.50 2.61
CA THR A 106 17.22 -1.67 1.40
C THR A 106 16.17 -0.57 1.58
N LYS A 107 16.22 0.46 0.73
CA LYS A 107 15.26 1.56 0.74
C LYS A 107 13.83 1.04 0.58
N HIS A 108 13.61 0.16 -0.40
CA HIS A 108 12.29 -0.40 -0.68
C HIS A 108 11.72 -1.13 0.55
N LEU A 109 12.47 -2.10 1.10
CA LEU A 109 12.06 -2.85 2.28
C LEU A 109 11.81 -1.93 3.49
N LEU A 110 12.66 -0.93 3.68
CA LEU A 110 12.50 0.01 4.78
C LEU A 110 11.21 0.81 4.66
N VAL A 111 10.94 1.39 3.49
CA VAL A 111 9.71 2.17 3.26
C VAL A 111 8.49 1.28 3.43
N PHE A 112 8.46 0.13 2.76
CA PHE A 112 7.31 -0.80 2.79
C PHE A 112 6.97 -1.30 4.20
N SER A 113 7.99 -1.59 5.02
CA SER A 113 7.79 -2.17 6.36
C SER A 113 7.55 -1.14 7.46
N THR A 114 7.94 0.12 7.27
CA THR A 114 7.84 1.14 8.32
C THR A 114 6.65 2.08 8.15
N THR A 115 6.34 2.49 6.91
CA THR A 115 5.27 3.44 6.62
C THR A 115 4.37 3.03 5.46
N GLY A 116 4.84 2.13 4.61
CA GLY A 116 4.19 1.72 3.39
C GLY A 116 3.19 0.57 3.55
N PRO A 117 2.87 -0.12 2.45
CA PRO A 117 1.78 -1.09 2.41
C PRO A 117 2.00 -2.31 3.31
N PHE A 118 3.22 -2.79 3.55
CA PHE A 118 3.44 -3.93 4.47
C PHE A 118 3.06 -3.57 5.90
N MET A 119 3.44 -2.36 6.36
CA MET A 119 3.03 -1.88 7.67
C MET A 119 1.52 -1.74 7.75
N LEU A 120 0.87 -1.16 6.72
CA LEU A 120 -0.58 -0.97 6.69
C LEU A 120 -1.32 -2.32 6.75
N ASN A 121 -0.89 -3.32 5.98
CA ASN A 121 -1.50 -4.66 5.98
C ASN A 121 -1.32 -5.38 7.32
N ARG A 122 -0.17 -5.24 7.98
CA ARG A 122 0.04 -5.75 9.33
C ARG A 122 -0.93 -5.11 10.32
N VAL A 123 -1.08 -3.78 10.28
CA VAL A 123 -2.04 -3.09 11.15
C VAL A 123 -3.47 -3.54 10.87
N LEU A 124 -3.82 -3.73 9.58
CA LEU A 124 -5.14 -4.21 9.20
C LEU A 124 -5.43 -5.61 9.76
N SER A 125 -4.44 -6.52 9.69
CA SER A 125 -4.53 -7.88 10.27
C SER A 125 -4.73 -7.87 11.79
N ASP A 126 -4.07 -6.95 12.48
CA ASP A 126 -4.08 -6.86 13.94
C ASP A 126 -5.21 -5.94 14.48
N TYR A 127 -5.97 -5.28 13.59
CA TYR A 127 -6.98 -4.32 13.99
C TYR A 127 -8.19 -5.00 14.64
N PRO A 128 -8.58 -4.61 15.87
CA PRO A 128 -9.59 -5.33 16.64
C PRO A 128 -11.03 -5.16 16.11
N TYR A 129 -11.24 -4.22 15.18
CA TYR A 129 -12.58 -3.91 14.64
C TYR A 129 -12.62 -4.01 13.11
N PRO A 130 -12.33 -5.17 12.50
CA PRO A 130 -12.24 -5.31 11.04
C PRO A 130 -13.55 -4.95 10.34
N PHE A 131 -14.69 -5.09 11.00
CA PHE A 131 -16.01 -4.70 10.48
C PHE A 131 -16.18 -3.19 10.25
N LYS A 132 -15.29 -2.34 10.80
CA LYS A 132 -15.24 -0.89 10.52
C LYS A 132 -14.48 -0.56 9.24
N ILE A 133 -13.88 -1.54 8.60
CA ILE A 133 -13.07 -1.39 7.38
C ILE A 133 -13.82 -2.01 6.21
N HIS A 134 -14.00 -1.25 5.15
CA HIS A 134 -14.51 -1.73 3.87
C HIS A 134 -13.35 -1.98 2.90
N ILE A 135 -13.32 -3.14 2.28
CA ILE A 135 -12.38 -3.44 1.20
C ILE A 135 -13.13 -3.31 -0.12
N PHE A 136 -12.72 -2.35 -0.92
CA PHE A 136 -13.32 -2.11 -2.23
C PHE A 136 -13.03 -3.27 -3.21
N PRO A 137 -13.90 -3.48 -4.21
CA PRO A 137 -13.62 -4.44 -5.26
C PRO A 137 -12.41 -4.00 -6.12
N ASN A 138 -11.69 -4.97 -6.70
CA ASN A 138 -10.55 -4.71 -7.59
C ASN A 138 -10.90 -3.84 -8.80
N ALA A 139 -12.17 -3.79 -9.19
CA ALA A 139 -12.65 -2.98 -10.29
C ALA A 139 -12.42 -1.47 -10.09
N VAL A 140 -12.32 -0.98 -8.84
CA VAL A 140 -12.03 0.43 -8.53
C VAL A 140 -10.69 0.86 -9.15
N VAL A 141 -9.67 -0.03 -9.07
CA VAL A 141 -8.36 0.12 -9.73
C VAL A 141 -8.04 -1.19 -10.47
N PRO A 142 -8.41 -1.32 -11.74
CA PRO A 142 -8.42 -2.61 -12.44
C PRO A 142 -7.03 -3.14 -12.85
N CYS A 143 -5.98 -2.34 -12.64
CA CYS A 143 -4.64 -2.62 -13.14
C CYS A 143 -3.63 -2.82 -12.04
N ASN A 144 -2.61 -3.64 -12.32
CA ASN A 144 -1.49 -3.88 -11.42
C ASN A 144 -0.15 -3.46 -12.05
N THR A 145 0.90 -3.46 -11.26
CA THR A 145 2.25 -3.07 -11.68
C THR A 145 2.75 -3.88 -12.89
N CYS A 146 2.34 -5.15 -13.02
CA CYS A 146 2.83 -6.05 -14.08
C CYS A 146 2.13 -5.84 -15.44
N ASN A 147 0.98 -5.19 -15.46
CA ASN A 147 0.20 -4.98 -16.69
C ASN A 147 -0.10 -3.51 -17.01
N LEU A 148 0.56 -2.57 -16.35
CA LEU A 148 0.31 -1.12 -16.51
C LEU A 148 0.31 -0.66 -17.98
N THR A 149 1.27 -1.14 -18.78
CA THR A 149 1.41 -0.75 -20.19
C THR A 149 0.28 -1.29 -21.08
N ARG A 150 -0.41 -2.34 -20.66
CA ARG A 150 -1.52 -2.98 -21.38
C ARG A 150 -2.87 -2.70 -20.74
N CYS A 151 -2.86 -1.98 -19.63
CA CYS A 151 -4.06 -1.71 -18.87
C CYS A 151 -5.00 -0.79 -19.63
N LYS A 152 -6.24 -1.23 -19.75
CA LYS A 152 -7.34 -0.42 -20.22
C LYS A 152 -8.40 -0.35 -19.13
N ALA A 153 -8.89 0.84 -18.86
CA ALA A 153 -10.06 1.00 -18.00
C ALA A 153 -11.24 0.33 -18.67
N THR A 154 -11.67 -0.80 -18.14
CA THR A 154 -12.80 -1.56 -18.65
C THR A 154 -13.95 -1.53 -17.64
N GLY A 155 -15.08 -0.99 -18.06
CA GLY A 155 -16.33 -1.04 -17.31
C GLY A 155 -16.69 0.20 -16.51
N SER A 156 -17.96 0.21 -16.09
CA SER A 156 -18.58 1.32 -15.33
C SER A 156 -18.10 1.40 -13.87
N GLU A 157 -17.35 0.44 -13.37
CA GLU A 157 -16.91 0.36 -11.98
C GLU A 157 -15.49 0.89 -11.75
N SER A 158 -14.73 1.16 -12.81
CA SER A 158 -13.37 1.69 -12.70
C SER A 158 -13.39 3.19 -12.40
N PHE A 159 -12.81 3.58 -11.27
CA PHE A 159 -12.67 4.98 -10.85
C PHE A 159 -11.30 5.54 -11.19
N LEU A 160 -10.27 4.71 -11.14
CA LEU A 160 -8.89 5.12 -11.20
C LEU A 160 -8.10 4.25 -12.18
N LEU A 161 -7.22 4.88 -12.94
CA LEU A 161 -6.27 4.21 -13.81
C LEU A 161 -4.85 4.54 -13.32
N PRO A 162 -4.07 3.57 -12.85
CA PRO A 162 -2.68 3.83 -12.49
C PRO A 162 -1.85 4.12 -13.73
N VAL A 163 -0.95 5.10 -13.61
CA VAL A 163 0.06 5.43 -14.61
C VAL A 163 1.44 5.09 -14.06
N VAL A 164 2.43 5.03 -14.94
CA VAL A 164 3.80 4.71 -14.51
C VAL A 164 4.35 5.85 -13.66
N GLY A 165 4.36 5.65 -12.33
CA GLY A 165 4.94 6.54 -11.35
C GLY A 165 6.11 5.84 -10.65
N LYS A 166 7.32 6.42 -10.70
CA LYS A 166 8.53 5.85 -10.09
C LYS A 166 9.36 6.89 -9.33
N SER A 167 8.72 7.95 -8.84
CA SER A 167 9.40 9.11 -8.25
C SER A 167 10.32 8.79 -7.06
N TRP A 168 10.00 7.75 -6.28
CA TRP A 168 10.77 7.33 -5.12
C TRP A 168 11.50 5.99 -5.32
N HIS A 169 11.25 5.30 -6.43
CA HIS A 169 11.86 4.02 -6.77
C HIS A 169 13.39 4.17 -6.91
N SER A 170 14.10 3.10 -6.58
CA SER A 170 15.52 2.90 -6.81
C SER A 170 15.73 1.51 -7.43
N TRP A 171 16.98 1.11 -7.62
CA TRP A 171 17.29 -0.18 -8.25
C TRP A 171 16.64 -1.37 -7.55
N ASP A 172 16.56 -1.32 -6.21
CA ASP A 172 15.93 -2.37 -5.39
C ASP A 172 14.42 -2.47 -5.65
N SER A 173 13.73 -1.34 -5.79
CA SER A 173 12.30 -1.33 -6.16
C SER A 173 12.07 -1.99 -7.51
N THR A 174 12.89 -1.66 -8.51
CA THR A 174 12.81 -2.27 -9.84
C THR A 174 13.07 -3.77 -9.80
N MET A 175 14.01 -4.21 -8.98
CA MET A 175 14.30 -5.64 -8.77
C MET A 175 13.11 -6.35 -8.13
N PHE A 176 12.51 -5.78 -7.08
CA PHE A 176 11.33 -6.37 -6.43
C PHE A 176 10.13 -6.44 -7.36
N ASP A 177 9.85 -5.37 -8.12
CA ASP A 177 8.79 -5.36 -9.13
C ASP A 177 9.00 -6.46 -10.16
N TRP A 178 10.24 -6.61 -10.66
CA TRP A 178 10.57 -7.64 -11.62
C TRP A 178 10.40 -9.06 -11.04
N MET A 179 10.94 -9.31 -9.86
CA MET A 179 10.79 -10.60 -9.17
C MET A 179 9.32 -10.94 -8.93
N TYR A 180 8.54 -9.94 -8.53
CA TYR A 180 7.12 -10.10 -8.30
C TYR A 180 6.39 -10.48 -9.60
N CYS A 181 6.61 -9.74 -10.69
CA CYS A 181 5.96 -10.00 -11.97
C CYS A 181 6.38 -11.32 -12.64
N HIS A 182 7.52 -11.90 -12.22
CA HIS A 182 8.04 -13.18 -12.73
C HIS A 182 8.07 -14.28 -11.67
N SER A 183 7.32 -14.12 -10.59
CA SER A 183 7.35 -15.05 -9.43
C SER A 183 7.04 -16.49 -9.80
N THR A 184 6.10 -16.74 -10.71
CA THR A 184 5.78 -18.08 -11.22
C THR A 184 6.94 -18.71 -11.97
N LEU A 185 7.62 -17.96 -12.83
CA LEU A 185 8.80 -18.44 -13.56
C LEU A 185 9.96 -18.76 -12.61
N LEU A 186 10.18 -17.91 -11.60
CA LEU A 186 11.20 -18.14 -10.58
C LEU A 186 10.91 -19.39 -9.76
N LEU A 187 9.65 -19.62 -9.39
CA LEU A 187 9.24 -20.82 -8.66
C LEU A 187 9.48 -22.08 -9.51
N VAL A 188 9.06 -22.08 -10.78
CA VAL A 188 9.28 -23.20 -11.70
C VAL A 188 10.78 -23.49 -11.88
N ALA A 189 11.59 -22.44 -12.06
CA ALA A 189 13.05 -22.61 -12.16
C ALA A 189 13.65 -23.20 -10.88
N MET A 190 13.24 -22.71 -9.70
CA MET A 190 13.71 -23.28 -8.43
C MET A 190 13.35 -24.75 -8.28
N VAL A 191 12.11 -25.14 -8.59
CA VAL A 191 11.67 -26.54 -8.52
C VAL A 191 12.49 -27.39 -9.50
N PHE A 192 12.68 -26.91 -10.73
CA PHE A 192 13.50 -27.61 -11.73
C PHE A 192 14.94 -27.83 -11.25
N PHE A 193 15.60 -26.79 -10.71
CA PHE A 193 16.95 -26.91 -10.15
C PHE A 193 17.01 -27.87 -8.97
N MET A 194 16.02 -27.88 -8.08
CA MET A 194 15.96 -28.84 -6.97
C MET A 194 15.86 -30.29 -7.49
N LEU A 195 14.99 -30.56 -8.46
CA LEU A 195 14.85 -31.88 -9.06
C LEU A 195 16.14 -32.35 -9.75
N CYS A 196 16.80 -31.47 -10.52
CA CYS A 196 18.09 -31.77 -11.13
C CYS A 196 19.18 -32.07 -10.10
N ALA A 197 19.23 -31.30 -9.00
CA ALA A 197 20.21 -31.55 -7.92
C ALA A 197 19.95 -32.88 -7.18
N MET A 198 18.69 -33.28 -7.02
CA MET A 198 18.33 -34.57 -6.41
C MET A 198 18.74 -35.75 -7.33
N THR A 199 18.52 -35.65 -8.64
CA THR A 199 18.91 -36.70 -9.59
C THR A 199 20.41 -36.82 -9.74
N HIS A 200 21.17 -35.74 -9.56
CA HIS A 200 22.65 -35.77 -9.61
C HIS A 200 23.28 -36.40 -8.36
N LYS A 201 22.62 -36.33 -7.20
CA LYS A 201 23.10 -36.98 -5.96
C LYS A 201 22.80 -38.48 -5.89
N SER A 202 21.95 -39.02 -6.78
CA SER A 202 21.57 -40.43 -6.80
C SER A 202 22.41 -41.27 -7.77
N LYS A 203 23.40 -40.67 -8.40
CA LYS A 203 24.45 -41.33 -9.18
C LYS A 203 25.79 -41.27 -8.45
#